data_15c5a84c798345a5d37246087c40f93b
#
_entry.id   15c5a84c798345a5d37246087c40f93b
#
_cell.length_a   1.000
_cell.length_b   1.000
_cell.length_c   1.000
_cell.angle_alpha   90.00
_cell.angle_beta   90.00
_cell.angle_gamma   90.00
#
_symmetry.space_group_name_H-M   'P 1'
#
loop_
_entity.id
_entity.type
_entity.pdbx_description
1 polymer ?
#
loop_
_entity_poly.entity_id
_entity_poly.type
_entity_poly.pdbx_seq_one_letter_code
_entity_poly.pdbx_strand_id
1 'polypeptide(L)'
;MSRIPLAVNDSAWLYTETHRTPMQVGMLATFRVPEDQPTFVADLVARWREHRSFAPPFNYLFKRLPVPGWAELADEEIDLDYHLRHSALPSPGSQRELGVLVSRLHSAKMDRRYPLWSATSSRVCATTPTAPTRAPGASRST
;
A
#
# COMPACT_ATOMS: atom_id res chain seq x y z
N MET A 1 29.73 -6.73 -2.38
CA MET A 1 28.33 -6.99 -2.83
C MET A 1 28.35 -7.27 -4.31
N SER A 2 27.89 -8.43 -4.73
CA SER A 2 27.74 -8.77 -6.15
C SER A 2 26.67 -7.87 -6.76
N ARG A 3 26.93 -7.32 -7.93
CA ARG A 3 25.94 -6.53 -8.69
C ARG A 3 25.25 -7.40 -9.71
N ILE A 4 23.95 -7.29 -9.75
CA ILE A 4 23.11 -7.93 -10.75
C ILE A 4 22.88 -6.92 -11.86
N PRO A 5 23.29 -7.20 -13.11
CA PRO A 5 23.05 -6.30 -14.22
C PRO A 5 21.57 -6.02 -14.45
N LEU A 6 21.24 -4.83 -14.92
CA LEU A 6 19.88 -4.54 -15.35
C LEU A 6 19.52 -5.33 -16.60
N ALA A 7 18.37 -5.97 -16.59
CA ALA A 7 17.78 -6.45 -17.83
C ALA A 7 17.41 -5.28 -18.75
N VAL A 8 17.37 -5.53 -20.06
CA VAL A 8 17.04 -4.50 -21.05
C VAL A 8 15.67 -3.86 -20.77
N ASN A 9 14.69 -4.68 -20.42
CA ASN A 9 13.35 -4.19 -20.06
C ASN A 9 13.35 -3.31 -18.80
N ASP A 10 14.08 -3.71 -17.76
CA ASP A 10 14.21 -2.91 -16.52
C ASP A 10 14.85 -1.55 -16.81
N SER A 11 15.86 -1.55 -17.67
CA SER A 11 16.52 -0.31 -18.11
C SER A 11 15.53 0.61 -18.82
N ALA A 12 14.74 0.09 -19.75
CA ALA A 12 13.73 0.86 -20.46
C ALA A 12 12.73 1.51 -19.49
N TRP A 13 12.18 0.75 -18.54
CA TRP A 13 11.25 1.26 -17.54
C TRP A 13 11.89 2.34 -16.67
N LEU A 14 13.08 2.08 -16.13
CA LEU A 14 13.77 3.01 -15.23
C LEU A 14 14.19 4.32 -15.89
N TYR A 15 14.52 4.31 -17.18
CA TYR A 15 14.97 5.51 -17.90
C TYR A 15 13.83 6.29 -18.56
N THR A 16 12.72 5.65 -18.89
CA THR A 16 11.54 6.32 -19.43
C THR A 16 10.65 6.93 -18.34
N GLU A 17 10.82 6.49 -17.09
CA GLU A 17 10.04 7.00 -15.97
C GLU A 17 10.31 8.49 -15.72
N THR A 18 9.24 9.28 -15.66
CA THR A 18 9.26 10.70 -15.29
C THR A 18 8.35 10.96 -14.09
N HIS A 19 8.38 12.18 -13.54
CA HIS A 19 7.41 12.59 -12.50
C HIS A 19 5.97 12.61 -13.00
N ARG A 20 5.76 12.82 -14.30
CA ARG A 20 4.43 12.85 -14.91
C ARG A 20 3.97 11.50 -15.42
N THR A 21 4.90 10.57 -15.57
CA THR A 21 4.66 9.24 -16.10
C THR A 21 5.40 8.22 -15.23
N PRO A 22 4.87 7.89 -14.03
CA PRO A 22 5.40 6.80 -13.24
C PRO A 22 5.26 5.49 -14.01
N MET A 23 6.31 4.66 -13.99
CA MET A 23 6.37 3.40 -14.73
C MET A 23 6.25 2.20 -13.77
N GLN A 24 5.32 2.27 -12.84
CA GLN A 24 5.08 1.23 -11.86
C GLN A 24 3.83 0.43 -12.19
N VAL A 25 3.82 -0.84 -11.80
CA VAL A 25 2.66 -1.73 -11.91
C VAL A 25 2.03 -1.87 -10.53
N GLY A 26 0.71 -1.81 -10.46
CA GLY A 26 -0.04 -2.00 -9.24
C GLY A 26 -1.04 -3.14 -9.35
N MET A 27 -1.30 -3.81 -8.24
CA MET A 27 -2.37 -4.77 -8.06
C MET A 27 -3.29 -4.30 -6.94
N LEU A 28 -4.60 -4.35 -7.19
CA LEU A 28 -5.61 -4.12 -6.17
C LEU A 28 -6.36 -5.41 -5.89
N ALA A 29 -6.38 -5.82 -4.64
CA ALA A 29 -7.20 -6.95 -4.18
C ALA A 29 -8.16 -6.48 -3.09
N THR A 30 -9.41 -6.88 -3.17
CA THR A 30 -10.44 -6.58 -2.17
C THR A 30 -10.90 -7.86 -1.51
N PHE A 31 -11.02 -7.82 -0.19
CA PHE A 31 -11.40 -8.97 0.61
C PHE A 31 -12.57 -8.58 1.52
N ARG A 32 -13.44 -9.54 1.79
CA ARG A 32 -14.43 -9.41 2.85
C ARG A 32 -13.81 -9.87 4.16
N VAL A 33 -13.79 -8.99 5.14
CA VAL A 33 -13.34 -9.35 6.48
C VAL A 33 -14.42 -10.20 7.15
N PRO A 34 -14.06 -11.32 7.81
CA PRO A 34 -15.00 -12.10 8.59
C PRO A 34 -15.62 -11.27 9.72
N GLU A 35 -16.91 -11.42 9.95
CA GLU A 35 -17.65 -10.61 10.95
C GLU A 35 -17.21 -10.92 12.40
N ASP A 36 -16.74 -12.14 12.64
CA ASP A 36 -16.24 -12.63 13.91
C ASP A 36 -14.78 -12.25 14.22
N GLN A 37 -14.10 -11.57 13.30
CA GLN A 37 -12.68 -11.21 13.40
C GLN A 37 -12.45 -9.69 13.22
N PRO A 38 -12.85 -8.85 14.15
CA PRO A 38 -12.75 -7.39 14.01
C PRO A 38 -11.28 -6.90 13.91
N THR A 39 -10.32 -7.68 14.42
CA THR A 39 -8.89 -7.38 14.41
C THR A 39 -8.15 -7.91 13.16
N PHE A 40 -8.84 -8.64 12.27
CA PHE A 40 -8.24 -9.36 11.14
C PHE A 40 -7.21 -8.52 10.35
N VAL A 41 -7.54 -7.27 10.03
CA VAL A 41 -6.62 -6.41 9.24
C VAL A 41 -5.39 -6.03 10.05
N ALA A 42 -5.56 -5.74 11.34
CA ALA A 42 -4.43 -5.42 12.23
C ALA A 42 -3.51 -6.63 12.39
N ASP A 43 -4.09 -7.81 12.58
CA ASP A 43 -3.35 -9.07 12.75
C ASP A 43 -2.62 -9.45 11.46
N LEU A 44 -3.24 -9.23 10.29
CA LEU A 44 -2.60 -9.43 9.00
C LEU A 44 -1.39 -8.52 8.82
N VAL A 45 -1.52 -7.23 9.15
CA VAL A 45 -0.41 -6.27 9.06
C VAL A 45 0.71 -6.63 10.05
N ALA A 46 0.36 -7.07 11.26
CA ALA A 46 1.33 -7.54 12.25
C ALA A 46 2.12 -8.74 11.72
N ARG A 47 1.44 -9.75 11.16
CA ARG A 47 2.10 -10.91 10.53
C ARG A 47 3.03 -10.53 9.40
N TRP A 48 2.64 -9.59 8.55
CA TRP A 48 3.52 -9.10 7.48
C TRP A 48 4.78 -8.44 8.03
N ARG A 49 4.68 -7.73 9.15
CA ARG A 49 5.83 -7.10 9.81
C ARG A 49 6.75 -8.09 10.53
N GLU A 50 6.20 -9.21 11.00
CA GLU A 50 6.97 -10.29 11.59
C GLU A 50 7.73 -11.11 10.53
N HIS A 51 7.18 -11.19 9.31
CA HIS A 51 7.80 -11.91 8.22
C HIS A 51 8.97 -11.10 7.63
N ARG A 52 10.19 -11.53 7.94
CA ARG A 52 11.43 -10.85 7.54
C ARG A 52 12.29 -11.71 6.62
N SER A 53 11.68 -12.32 5.62
CA SER A 53 12.41 -13.06 4.60
C SER A 53 11.93 -12.59 3.22
N PHE A 54 12.83 -11.97 2.48
CA PHE A 54 12.52 -11.33 1.20
C PHE A 54 13.31 -11.98 0.08
N ALA A 55 12.60 -12.72 -0.76
CA ALA A 55 13.19 -13.27 -1.97
C ALA A 55 13.30 -12.20 -3.08
N PRO A 56 14.26 -12.36 -4.02
CA PRO A 56 14.29 -11.56 -5.23
C PRO A 56 12.93 -11.55 -5.97
N PRO A 57 12.49 -10.41 -6.49
CA PRO A 57 13.18 -9.11 -6.59
C PRO A 57 12.87 -8.14 -5.41
N PHE A 58 12.18 -8.59 -4.36
CA PHE A 58 11.72 -7.71 -3.27
C PHE A 58 12.84 -7.15 -2.39
N ASN A 59 14.01 -7.78 -2.41
CA ASN A 59 15.22 -7.33 -1.74
C ASN A 59 16.21 -6.62 -2.66
N TYR A 60 15.81 -6.26 -3.90
CA TYR A 60 16.68 -5.57 -4.84
C TYR A 60 16.61 -4.06 -4.70
N LEU A 61 17.76 -3.44 -4.47
CA LEU A 61 17.94 -1.99 -4.44
C LEU A 61 18.62 -1.51 -5.72
N PHE A 62 18.03 -0.50 -6.36
CA PHE A 62 18.62 0.11 -7.54
C PHE A 62 19.87 0.93 -7.19
N LYS A 63 20.98 0.65 -7.85
CA LYS A 63 22.24 1.39 -7.76
C LYS A 63 22.60 1.94 -9.13
N ARG A 64 22.79 3.26 -9.21
CA ARG A 64 23.10 3.95 -10.47
C ARG A 64 24.58 3.90 -10.83
N LEU A 65 25.47 4.03 -9.86
CA LEU A 65 26.90 4.19 -10.04
C LEU A 65 27.70 3.05 -9.42
N PRO A 66 28.88 2.72 -9.97
CA PRO A 66 29.49 3.18 -11.21
C PRO A 66 28.81 2.67 -12.48
N VAL A 67 28.13 1.52 -12.42
CA VAL A 67 27.33 0.92 -13.49
C VAL A 67 25.95 0.67 -12.96
N PRO A 68 24.88 1.04 -13.69
CA PRO A 68 23.51 0.76 -13.26
C PRO A 68 23.27 -0.75 -13.07
N GLY A 69 22.60 -1.09 -11.95
CA GLY A 69 22.32 -2.48 -11.61
C GLY A 69 21.55 -2.59 -10.30
N TRP A 70 21.27 -3.82 -9.92
CA TRP A 70 20.64 -4.14 -8.65
C TRP A 70 21.69 -4.59 -7.63
N ALA A 71 21.53 -4.17 -6.39
CA ALA A 71 22.22 -4.71 -5.24
C ALA A 71 21.22 -5.48 -4.40
N GLU A 72 21.58 -6.68 -4.01
CA GLU A 72 20.78 -7.48 -3.09
C GLU A 72 21.01 -6.99 -1.66
N LEU A 73 19.93 -6.68 -0.95
CA LEU A 73 19.94 -6.31 0.45
C LEU A 73 19.74 -7.53 1.33
N ALA A 74 20.32 -7.50 2.51
CA ALA A 74 19.97 -8.44 3.57
C ALA A 74 18.55 -8.09 4.12
N ASP A 75 17.89 -9.07 4.69
CA ASP A 75 16.51 -8.90 5.18
C ASP A 75 16.40 -7.79 6.25
N GLU A 76 17.44 -7.60 7.05
CA GLU A 76 17.52 -6.57 8.11
C GLU A 76 17.67 -5.14 7.55
N GLU A 77 18.15 -5.01 6.32
CA GLU A 77 18.31 -3.72 5.64
C GLU A 77 17.01 -3.20 5.02
N ILE A 78 15.94 -4.02 5.01
CA ILE A 78 14.65 -3.67 4.41
C ILE A 78 13.79 -2.94 5.45
N ASP A 79 13.50 -1.67 5.18
CA ASP A 79 12.64 -0.83 6.01
C ASP A 79 11.16 -1.16 5.77
N LEU A 80 10.60 -2.01 6.63
CA LEU A 80 9.20 -2.41 6.55
C LEU A 80 8.22 -1.26 6.83
N ASP A 81 8.60 -0.24 7.57
CA ASP A 81 7.72 0.91 7.82
C ASP A 81 7.59 1.80 6.57
N TYR A 82 8.60 1.80 5.71
CA TYR A 82 8.49 2.39 4.39
C TYR A 82 7.61 1.55 3.45
N HIS A 83 7.79 0.23 3.45
CA HIS A 83 7.17 -0.68 2.48
C HIS A 83 5.74 -1.08 2.82
N LEU A 84 5.41 -1.24 4.11
CA LEU A 84 4.10 -1.69 4.57
C LEU A 84 3.33 -0.52 5.20
N ARG A 85 2.32 -0.04 4.49
CA ARG A 85 1.52 1.09 4.93
C ARG A 85 0.11 0.66 5.26
N HIS A 86 -0.49 1.31 6.25
CA HIS A 86 -1.89 1.17 6.56
C HIS A 86 -2.60 2.50 6.33
N SER A 87 -3.75 2.46 5.69
CA SER A 87 -4.58 3.63 5.41
C SER A 87 -6.03 3.35 5.78
N ALA A 88 -6.77 4.38 6.11
CA ALA A 88 -8.20 4.29 6.31
C ALA A 88 -8.91 5.01 5.16
N LEU A 89 -9.95 4.41 4.61
CA LEU A 89 -10.82 5.08 3.67
C LEU A 89 -11.81 5.97 4.45
N PRO A 90 -12.07 7.20 3.98
CA PRO A 90 -13.13 8.02 4.52
C PRO A 90 -14.48 7.29 4.44
N SER A 91 -15.38 7.57 5.37
CA SER A 91 -16.77 7.10 5.25
C SER A 91 -17.46 7.76 4.05
N PRO A 92 -18.26 7.04 3.29
CA PRO A 92 -18.75 5.66 3.49
C PRO A 92 -17.84 4.57 2.92
N GLY A 93 -16.62 4.87 2.46
CA GLY A 93 -15.70 3.89 1.90
C GLY A 93 -16.16 3.32 0.56
N SER A 94 -16.75 4.17 -0.24
CA SER A 94 -17.27 3.79 -1.56
C SER A 94 -16.15 3.47 -2.56
N GLN A 95 -16.55 2.93 -3.69
CA GLN A 95 -15.66 2.68 -4.85
C GLN A 95 -14.92 3.98 -5.28
N ARG A 96 -15.54 5.13 -5.09
CA ARG A 96 -14.95 6.42 -5.44
C ARG A 96 -13.77 6.75 -4.52
N GLU A 97 -13.94 6.64 -3.20
CA GLU A 97 -12.86 6.88 -2.23
C GLU A 97 -11.71 5.90 -2.44
N LEU A 98 -12.03 4.62 -2.71
CA LEU A 98 -11.03 3.62 -3.08
C LEU A 98 -10.29 4.02 -4.35
N GLY A 99 -11.00 4.44 -5.39
CA GLY A 99 -10.40 4.91 -6.65
C GLY A 99 -9.48 6.11 -6.45
N VAL A 100 -9.86 7.07 -5.61
CA VAL A 100 -9.01 8.22 -5.26
C VAL A 100 -7.74 7.77 -4.54
N LEU A 101 -7.86 6.87 -3.56
CA LEU A 101 -6.69 6.33 -2.85
C LEU A 101 -5.73 5.61 -3.81
N VAL A 102 -6.27 4.70 -4.63
CA VAL A 102 -5.48 3.93 -5.61
C VAL A 102 -4.78 4.86 -6.61
N SER A 103 -5.52 5.84 -7.16
CA SER A 103 -4.95 6.82 -8.10
C SER A 103 -3.80 7.61 -7.47
N ARG A 104 -3.97 8.05 -6.23
CA ARG A 104 -2.93 8.78 -5.49
C ARG A 104 -1.70 7.94 -5.24
N LEU A 105 -1.87 6.68 -4.82
CA LEU A 105 -0.76 5.76 -4.59
C LEU A 105 -0.03 5.42 -5.89
N HIS A 106 -0.78 5.16 -6.96
CA HIS A 106 -0.23 4.78 -8.26
C HIS A 106 0.42 5.95 -9.01
N SER A 107 0.02 7.18 -8.74
CA SER A 107 0.64 8.38 -9.33
C SER A 107 1.90 8.83 -8.62
N ALA A 108 2.19 8.30 -7.43
CA ALA A 108 3.36 8.67 -6.66
C ALA A 108 4.57 7.83 -7.12
N LYS A 109 5.58 8.51 -7.65
CA LYS A 109 6.83 7.85 -8.04
C LYS A 109 7.50 7.19 -6.84
N MET A 110 7.98 5.97 -7.02
CA MET A 110 8.72 5.25 -5.98
C MET A 110 10.10 5.86 -5.73
N ASP A 111 10.49 5.92 -4.46
CA ASP A 111 11.80 6.40 -4.05
C ASP A 111 12.86 5.32 -4.30
N ARG A 112 13.80 5.62 -5.20
CA ARG A 112 14.86 4.70 -5.60
C ARG A 112 15.94 4.47 -4.54
N ARG A 113 15.81 5.07 -3.37
CA ARG A 113 16.64 4.78 -2.20
C ARG A 113 16.22 3.51 -1.47
N TYR A 114 15.06 2.97 -1.81
CA TYR A 114 14.49 1.73 -1.28
C TYR A 114 14.23 0.73 -2.40
N PRO A 115 14.07 -0.56 -2.12
CA PRO A 115 13.51 -1.52 -3.06
C PRO A 115 12.20 -1.02 -3.68
N LEU A 116 12.00 -1.27 -4.97
CA LEU A 116 10.92 -0.64 -5.74
C LEU A 116 9.58 -1.37 -5.60
N TRP A 117 9.09 -1.48 -4.37
CA TRP A 117 7.78 -2.00 -4.06
C TRP A 117 7.17 -1.33 -2.83
N SER A 118 5.87 -1.37 -2.70
CA SER A 118 5.15 -1.01 -1.48
C SER A 118 3.81 -1.74 -1.44
N ALA A 119 3.35 -2.10 -0.25
CA ALA A 119 2.04 -2.67 -0.02
C ALA A 119 1.25 -1.76 0.92
N THR A 120 0.04 -1.43 0.54
CA THR A 120 -0.85 -0.60 1.37
C THR A 120 -2.12 -1.39 1.65
N SER A 121 -2.37 -1.67 2.91
CA SER A 121 -3.67 -2.17 3.37
C SER A 121 -4.59 -0.98 3.68
N SER A 122 -5.86 -1.09 3.34
CA SER A 122 -6.85 -0.10 3.74
C SER A 122 -8.13 -0.76 4.21
N ARG A 123 -8.81 -0.11 5.14
CA ARG A 123 -10.15 -0.50 5.60
C ARG A 123 -11.09 0.68 5.52
N VAL A 124 -12.37 0.38 5.35
CA VAL A 124 -13.42 1.38 5.50
C VAL A 124 -13.59 1.69 6.99
N CYS A 125 -13.52 2.96 7.37
CA CYS A 125 -13.97 3.36 8.69
C CYS A 125 -15.49 3.27 8.69
N ALA A 126 -16.05 2.26 9.37
CA ALA A 126 -17.47 2.22 9.64
C ALA A 126 -17.82 3.44 10.51
N THR A 127 -18.59 4.36 9.95
CA THR A 127 -19.32 5.32 10.80
C THR A 127 -20.36 4.50 11.56
N THR A 128 -20.27 4.48 12.88
CA THR A 128 -21.37 4.02 13.70
C THR A 128 -22.62 4.80 13.24
N PRO A 129 -23.68 4.15 12.77
CA PRO A 129 -24.87 4.88 12.40
C PRO A 129 -25.34 5.60 13.67
N THR A 130 -25.32 6.94 13.62
CA THR A 130 -25.93 7.74 14.67
C THR A 130 -27.39 7.32 14.72
N ALA A 131 -27.81 6.74 15.83
CA ALA A 131 -29.20 6.34 16.03
C ALA A 131 -30.10 7.54 15.70
N PRO A 132 -31.19 7.36 14.95
CA PRO A 132 -32.06 8.48 14.62
C PRO A 132 -32.54 9.12 15.91
N THR A 133 -32.24 10.40 16.07
CA THR A 133 -32.74 11.21 17.20
C THR A 133 -34.25 11.12 17.18
N ARG A 134 -34.80 10.42 18.16
CA ARG A 134 -36.24 10.29 18.34
C ARG A 134 -36.81 11.71 18.56
N ALA A 135 -37.58 12.20 17.61
CA ALA A 135 -38.27 13.46 17.73
C ALA A 135 -39.08 13.50 19.04
N PRO A 136 -39.01 14.59 19.81
CA PRO A 136 -39.82 14.71 21.03
C PRO A 136 -41.28 14.69 20.66
N GLY A 137 -42.03 13.85 21.38
CA GLY A 137 -43.39 13.46 21.13
C GLY A 137 -44.37 14.59 20.91
N ALA A 138 -45.18 14.45 19.86
CA ALA A 138 -46.43 15.15 19.74
C ALA A 138 -47.37 14.67 20.83
N SER A 139 -47.62 15.53 21.80
CA SER A 139 -48.70 15.34 22.81
C SER A 139 -50.03 15.43 22.05
N ARG A 140 -50.76 14.34 22.00
CA ARG A 140 -52.17 14.34 21.65
C ARG A 140 -52.94 14.91 22.83
N SER A 141 -53.51 16.08 22.70
CA SER A 141 -54.60 16.55 23.58
C SER A 141 -55.92 15.98 23.08
N THR A 142 -56.62 15.37 23.96
CA THR A 142 -58.05 14.99 23.90
C THR A 142 -58.94 16.19 23.90
#